data_392b89b78dfbe95de10d121dae69e098
#
_entry.id   392b89b78dfbe95de10d121dae69e098
#
_cell.length_a   1.000
_cell.length_b   1.000
_cell.length_c   1.000
_cell.angle_alpha   90.00
_cell.angle_beta   90.00
_cell.angle_gamma   90.00
#
_symmetry.space_group_name_H-M   'P 1'
#
loop_
_entity.id
_entity.type
_entity.pdbx_description
1 polymer ?
#
loop_
_entity_poly.entity_id
_entity_poly.type
_entity_poly.pdbx_seq_one_letter_code
_entity_poly.pdbx_strand_id
1 'polypeptide(L)'
;MNRYELLKSLKGILNEKLVICNIGLPSQELYKIDDQPNYFYMLGSMGLSSSIGLGLSIAQEKQVISIDGDGSVLMNMNTLTTIGNRAPVNYTLLIIDNGSYGSTGDQNTFTKENTSLKKVAIGAGCKKVIECYGENTADNLKKAFNDKEHSYVIISKIKPGNISVDPIPLNPILIRERFR
;
A
#
# COMPACT_ATOMS: atom_id res chain seq x y z
N MET A 1 -6.24 -3.38 15.47
CA MET A 1 -5.21 -2.31 15.37
C MET A 1 -5.65 -1.23 14.41
N ASN A 2 -5.11 -0.01 14.51
CA ASN A 2 -5.25 1.08 13.55
C ASN A 2 -4.09 1.07 12.53
N ARG A 3 -4.09 2.03 11.58
CA ARG A 3 -3.06 2.11 10.52
C ARG A 3 -1.65 2.34 11.05
N TYR A 4 -1.48 3.21 12.03
CA TYR A 4 -0.16 3.48 12.62
C TYR A 4 0.44 2.25 13.30
N GLU A 5 -0.37 1.53 14.07
CA GLU A 5 0.04 0.29 14.73
C GLU A 5 0.42 -0.79 13.71
N LEU A 6 -0.37 -0.90 12.62
CA LEU A 6 -0.04 -1.80 11.52
C LEU A 6 1.30 -1.43 10.89
N LEU A 7 1.48 -0.19 10.42
CA LEU A 7 2.72 0.26 9.79
C LEU A 7 3.92 0.06 10.71
N LYS A 8 3.77 0.33 12.01
CA LYS A 8 4.81 0.09 13.01
C LYS A 8 5.21 -1.38 13.10
N SER A 9 4.25 -2.29 13.01
CA SER A 9 4.50 -3.74 13.01
C SER A 9 5.24 -4.23 11.76
N LEU A 10 5.16 -3.47 10.66
CA LEU A 10 5.78 -3.81 9.38
C LEU A 10 7.20 -3.24 9.21
N LYS A 11 7.67 -2.36 10.10
CA LYS A 11 8.97 -1.66 9.98
C LYS A 11 10.12 -2.58 9.53
N GLY A 12 10.37 -3.68 10.25
CA GLY A 12 11.46 -4.59 9.92
C GLY A 12 11.25 -5.41 8.64
N ILE A 13 10.00 -5.54 8.19
CA ILE A 13 9.63 -6.31 6.97
C ILE A 13 9.82 -5.45 5.72
N LEU A 14 9.65 -4.14 5.84
CA LEU A 14 9.77 -3.19 4.74
C LEU A 14 11.22 -2.81 4.43
N ASN A 15 12.14 -3.07 5.35
CA ASN A 15 13.56 -2.81 5.13
C ASN A 15 14.02 -3.50 3.84
N GLU A 16 14.88 -2.84 3.09
CA GLU A 16 15.42 -3.33 1.80
C GLU A 16 14.39 -3.50 0.66
N LYS A 17 13.12 -3.16 0.90
CA LYS A 17 12.10 -3.15 -0.15
C LYS A 17 11.92 -1.74 -0.70
N LEU A 18 11.62 -1.61 -1.99
CA LEU A 18 11.20 -0.34 -2.54
C LEU A 18 9.74 -0.11 -2.18
N VAL A 19 9.48 0.90 -1.36
CA VAL A 19 8.15 1.19 -0.83
C VAL A 19 7.58 2.44 -1.50
N ILE A 20 6.41 2.31 -2.14
CA ILE A 20 5.62 3.45 -2.61
C ILE A 20 4.44 3.62 -1.66
N CYS A 21 4.44 4.69 -0.87
CA CYS A 21 3.38 4.94 0.10
C CYS A 21 2.42 6.01 -0.39
N ASN A 22 1.13 5.72 -0.27
CA ASN A 22 0.03 6.62 -0.65
C ASN A 22 0.12 7.96 0.08
N ILE A 23 -0.49 8.98 -0.52
CA ILE A 23 -0.51 10.37 -0.01
C ILE A 23 -1.10 10.51 1.40
N GLY A 24 -0.78 11.61 2.05
CA GLY A 24 -1.39 12.06 3.30
C GLY A 24 -0.93 11.28 4.52
N LEU A 25 -1.86 10.97 5.40
CA LEU A 25 -1.57 10.33 6.68
C LEU A 25 -0.77 9.02 6.58
N PRO A 26 -1.01 8.12 5.63
CA PRO A 26 -0.19 6.90 5.50
C PRO A 26 1.29 7.21 5.31
N SER A 27 1.63 8.16 4.43
CA SER A 27 3.02 8.59 4.21
C SER A 27 3.62 9.28 5.44
N GLN A 28 2.86 10.17 6.08
CA GLN A 28 3.31 10.89 7.29
C GLN A 28 3.55 9.93 8.47
N GLU A 29 2.66 8.97 8.66
CA GLU A 29 2.80 7.95 9.70
C GLU A 29 3.99 7.02 9.43
N LEU A 30 4.18 6.58 8.19
CA LEU A 30 5.33 5.75 7.81
C LEU A 30 6.64 6.51 8.01
N TYR A 31 6.70 7.78 7.59
CA TYR A 31 7.86 8.65 7.81
C TYR A 31 8.20 8.79 9.29
N LYS A 32 7.18 9.03 10.14
CA LYS A 32 7.37 9.15 11.60
C LYS A 32 7.87 7.85 12.26
N ILE A 33 7.44 6.69 11.74
CA ILE A 33 7.84 5.38 12.27
C ILE A 33 9.28 5.06 11.89
N ASP A 34 9.62 5.27 10.62
CA ASP A 34 10.93 4.91 10.08
C ASP A 34 11.12 5.57 8.72
N ASP A 35 12.01 6.54 8.64
CA ASP A 35 12.33 7.16 7.37
C ASP A 35 13.52 6.47 6.71
N GLN A 36 13.33 5.97 5.49
CA GLN A 36 14.35 5.24 4.75
C GLN A 36 14.49 5.80 3.32
N PRO A 37 15.70 5.75 2.72
CA PRO A 37 15.92 6.24 1.35
C PRO A 37 15.19 5.41 0.28
N ASN A 38 14.79 4.18 0.59
CA ASN A 38 14.00 3.30 -0.26
C ASN A 38 12.49 3.47 -0.08
N TYR A 39 12.05 4.51 0.64
CA TYR A 39 10.64 4.85 0.80
C TYR A 39 10.30 6.11 0.00
N PHE A 40 9.38 5.96 -0.94
CA PHE A 40 8.82 7.05 -1.72
C PHE A 40 7.48 7.48 -1.12
N TYR A 41 7.43 8.69 -0.59
CA TYR A 41 6.23 9.28 0.00
C TYR A 41 5.52 10.12 -1.05
N MET A 42 4.32 9.71 -1.44
CA MET A 42 3.52 10.49 -2.37
C MET A 42 2.97 11.75 -1.70
N LEU A 43 3.01 12.87 -2.42
CA LEU A 43 2.52 14.17 -1.96
C LEU A 43 1.19 14.55 -2.59
N GLY A 44 0.78 13.87 -3.64
CA GLY A 44 -0.44 14.08 -4.38
C GLY A 44 -0.83 12.81 -5.13
N SER A 45 -1.78 12.92 -6.06
CA SER A 45 -2.18 11.85 -6.96
C SER A 45 -2.74 10.62 -6.23
N MET A 46 -3.72 10.83 -5.36
CA MET A 46 -4.44 9.74 -4.69
C MET A 46 -4.92 8.70 -5.71
N GLY A 47 -4.71 7.42 -5.42
CA GLY A 47 -5.03 6.31 -6.32
C GLY A 47 -3.87 5.83 -7.20
N LEU A 48 -2.73 6.52 -7.22
CA LEU A 48 -1.63 6.16 -8.12
C LEU A 48 -0.46 5.41 -7.46
N SER A 49 -0.47 5.16 -6.17
CA SER A 49 0.63 4.41 -5.53
C SER A 49 0.79 3.01 -6.13
N SER A 50 -0.32 2.33 -6.40
CA SER A 50 -0.34 1.02 -7.04
C SER A 50 0.21 1.05 -8.46
N SER A 51 -0.13 2.08 -9.25
CA SER A 51 0.36 2.25 -10.63
C SER A 51 1.86 2.57 -10.67
N ILE A 52 2.34 3.45 -9.78
CA ILE A 52 3.76 3.82 -9.68
C ILE A 52 4.59 2.60 -9.27
N GLY A 53 4.17 1.88 -8.22
CA GLY A 53 4.87 0.69 -7.76
C GLY A 53 4.88 -0.43 -8.79
N LEU A 54 3.78 -0.63 -9.51
CA LEU A 54 3.73 -1.59 -10.62
C LEU A 54 4.72 -1.22 -11.72
N GLY A 55 4.75 0.04 -12.16
CA GLY A 55 5.70 0.51 -13.17
C GLY A 55 7.15 0.32 -12.73
N LEU A 56 7.44 0.63 -11.46
CA LEU A 56 8.77 0.42 -10.89
C LEU A 56 9.15 -1.06 -10.87
N SER A 57 8.24 -1.95 -10.48
CA SER A 57 8.49 -3.39 -10.42
C SER A 57 8.78 -4.02 -11.79
N ILE A 58 8.20 -3.46 -12.86
CA ILE A 58 8.47 -3.89 -14.25
C ILE A 58 9.88 -3.42 -14.69
N ALA A 59 10.35 -2.28 -14.19
CA ALA A 59 11.60 -1.66 -14.65
C ALA A 59 12.86 -2.17 -13.93
N GLN A 60 12.72 -2.94 -12.85
CA GLN A 60 13.86 -3.42 -12.07
C GLN A 60 13.49 -4.67 -11.24
N GLU A 61 14.47 -5.34 -10.62
CA GLU A 61 14.29 -6.69 -10.00
C GLU A 61 14.08 -6.68 -8.48
N LYS A 62 14.36 -5.56 -7.77
CA LYS A 62 14.15 -5.48 -6.32
C LYS A 62 12.67 -5.67 -5.99
N GLN A 63 12.39 -6.20 -4.83
CA GLN A 63 11.01 -6.29 -4.33
C GLN A 63 10.40 -4.90 -4.16
N VAL A 64 9.22 -4.70 -4.74
CA VAL A 64 8.44 -3.46 -4.66
C VAL A 64 7.14 -3.72 -3.91
N ILE A 65 6.83 -2.85 -2.96
CA ILE A 65 5.54 -2.82 -2.30
C ILE A 65 4.89 -1.46 -2.47
N SER A 66 3.66 -1.45 -2.97
CA SER A 66 2.78 -0.28 -2.87
C SER A 66 1.92 -0.41 -1.62
N ILE A 67 1.93 0.61 -0.77
CA ILE A 67 1.04 0.75 0.39
C ILE A 67 -0.04 1.76 0.01
N ASP A 68 -1.28 1.29 -0.09
CA ASP A 68 -2.41 2.11 -0.50
C ASP A 68 -3.57 2.00 0.50
N GLY A 69 -4.49 2.95 0.48
CA GLY A 69 -5.75 2.87 1.23
C GLY A 69 -6.89 2.33 0.37
N ASP A 70 -7.92 1.79 1.01
CA ASP A 70 -9.12 1.31 0.33
C ASP A 70 -9.79 2.42 -0.51
N GLY A 71 -9.99 3.61 0.06
CA GLY A 71 -10.55 4.74 -0.67
C GLY A 71 -9.69 5.21 -1.85
N SER A 72 -8.37 5.08 -1.73
CA SER A 72 -7.42 5.40 -2.80
C SER A 72 -7.52 4.39 -3.94
N VAL A 73 -7.56 3.09 -3.62
CA VAL A 73 -7.74 2.04 -4.63
C VAL A 73 -9.10 2.15 -5.31
N LEU A 74 -10.17 2.52 -4.59
CA LEU A 74 -11.49 2.76 -5.18
C LEU A 74 -11.49 3.86 -6.25
N MET A 75 -10.59 4.85 -6.15
CA MET A 75 -10.44 5.90 -7.17
C MET A 75 -9.72 5.41 -8.43
N ASN A 76 -8.97 4.32 -8.35
CA ASN A 76 -8.15 3.81 -9.47
C ASN A 76 -8.17 2.27 -9.53
N MET A 77 -9.35 1.67 -9.44
CA MET A 77 -9.52 0.20 -9.49
C MET A 77 -9.03 -0.42 -10.80
N ASN A 78 -8.98 0.33 -11.89
CA ASN A 78 -8.45 -0.15 -13.17
C ASN A 78 -6.99 -0.61 -13.09
N THR A 79 -6.18 -0.11 -12.16
CA THR A 79 -4.82 -0.62 -11.95
C THR A 79 -4.82 -2.11 -11.59
N LEU A 80 -5.86 -2.61 -10.90
CA LEU A 80 -5.98 -4.03 -10.57
C LEU A 80 -6.01 -4.93 -11.82
N THR A 81 -6.61 -4.47 -12.91
CA THR A 81 -6.60 -5.22 -14.19
C THR A 81 -5.18 -5.30 -14.78
N THR A 82 -4.41 -4.21 -14.67
CA THR A 82 -3.02 -4.21 -15.12
C THR A 82 -2.15 -5.09 -14.21
N ILE A 83 -2.37 -5.06 -12.89
CA ILE A 83 -1.70 -5.96 -11.94
C ILE A 83 -2.01 -7.42 -12.29
N GLY A 84 -3.28 -7.76 -12.47
CA GLY A 84 -3.70 -9.13 -12.78
C GLY A 84 -3.09 -9.70 -14.07
N ASN A 85 -2.77 -8.84 -15.04
CA ASN A 85 -2.25 -9.25 -16.34
C ASN A 85 -0.75 -9.05 -16.53
N ARG A 86 -0.10 -8.14 -15.78
CA ARG A 86 1.27 -7.68 -16.05
C ARG A 86 2.19 -7.62 -14.83
N ALA A 87 1.67 -7.73 -13.61
CA ALA A 87 2.54 -7.61 -12.45
C ALA A 87 3.58 -8.73 -12.39
N PRO A 88 4.87 -8.39 -12.29
CA PRO A 88 5.93 -9.35 -12.08
C PRO A 88 5.92 -9.87 -10.65
N VAL A 89 6.63 -10.97 -10.42
CA VAL A 89 6.69 -11.67 -9.13
C VAL A 89 7.27 -10.83 -7.97
N ASN A 90 8.05 -9.81 -8.30
CA ASN A 90 8.63 -8.88 -7.32
C ASN A 90 7.66 -7.77 -6.88
N TYR A 91 6.37 -7.83 -7.23
CA TYR A 91 5.38 -6.82 -6.89
C TYR A 91 4.38 -7.28 -5.84
N THR A 92 4.15 -6.44 -4.83
CA THR A 92 3.08 -6.62 -3.83
C THR A 92 2.29 -5.32 -3.67
N LEU A 93 0.96 -5.40 -3.75
CA LEU A 93 0.06 -4.32 -3.37
C LEU A 93 -0.53 -4.64 -2.00
N LEU A 94 -0.20 -3.81 -1.00
CA LEU A 94 -0.83 -3.81 0.32
C LEU A 94 -1.92 -2.74 0.35
N ILE A 95 -3.17 -3.15 0.48
CA ILE A 95 -4.31 -2.26 0.68
C ILE A 95 -4.67 -2.25 2.16
N ILE A 96 -4.51 -1.11 2.81
CA ILE A 96 -4.91 -0.90 4.20
C ILE A 96 -6.36 -0.43 4.19
N ASP A 97 -7.26 -1.34 4.50
CA ASP A 97 -8.71 -1.11 4.45
C ASP A 97 -9.25 -0.83 5.85
N ASN A 98 -9.45 0.46 6.14
CA ASN A 98 -10.07 0.97 7.36
C ASN A 98 -11.54 1.35 7.18
N GLY A 99 -12.07 1.25 5.96
CA GLY A 99 -13.44 1.62 5.62
C GLY A 99 -13.73 3.12 5.71
N SER A 100 -12.71 3.99 5.71
CA SER A 100 -12.88 5.40 5.98
C SER A 100 -11.90 6.31 5.22
N TYR A 101 -12.37 7.49 4.80
CA TYR A 101 -11.57 8.61 4.30
C TYR A 101 -11.07 9.47 5.48
N GLY A 102 -10.17 8.94 6.28
CA GLY A 102 -9.72 9.53 7.53
C GLY A 102 -9.09 10.93 7.42
N SER A 103 -8.59 11.33 6.25
CA SER A 103 -7.97 12.64 6.04
C SER A 103 -8.97 13.79 5.82
N THR A 104 -10.24 13.47 5.50
CA THR A 104 -11.23 14.46 5.07
C THR A 104 -12.51 14.48 5.91
N GLY A 105 -12.56 13.73 7.02
CA GLY A 105 -13.70 13.72 7.94
C GLY A 105 -14.31 12.36 8.21
N ASP A 106 -13.56 11.30 8.01
CA ASP A 106 -13.95 9.91 8.33
C ASP A 106 -15.24 9.42 7.62
N GLN A 107 -15.54 9.96 6.44
CA GLN A 107 -16.63 9.44 5.62
C GLN A 107 -16.37 7.97 5.29
N ASN A 108 -17.42 7.15 5.29
CA ASN A 108 -17.31 5.75 4.92
C ASN A 108 -16.85 5.59 3.47
N THR A 109 -15.93 4.68 3.23
CA THR A 109 -15.66 4.18 1.88
C THR A 109 -16.66 3.08 1.53
N PHE A 110 -16.82 2.78 0.24
CA PHE A 110 -17.71 1.71 -0.19
C PHE A 110 -17.26 0.30 0.22
N THR A 111 -16.02 0.12 0.70
CA THR A 111 -15.56 -1.16 1.26
C THR A 111 -16.24 -1.48 2.59
N LYS A 112 -16.79 -0.48 3.26
CA LYS A 112 -17.60 -0.65 4.48
C LYS A 112 -19.04 -1.07 4.18
N GLU A 113 -19.45 -0.99 2.91
CA GLU A 113 -20.79 -1.34 2.46
C GLU A 113 -20.74 -2.62 1.60
N ASN A 114 -20.99 -2.48 0.30
CA ASN A 114 -21.19 -3.61 -0.61
C ASN A 114 -19.95 -3.95 -1.47
N THR A 115 -18.91 -3.10 -1.48
CA THR A 115 -17.74 -3.31 -2.34
C THR A 115 -16.69 -4.18 -1.64
N SER A 116 -16.40 -5.33 -2.23
CA SER A 116 -15.30 -6.20 -1.79
C SER A 116 -14.10 -6.03 -2.71
N LEU A 117 -13.06 -5.36 -2.23
CA LEU A 117 -11.79 -5.22 -2.98
C LEU A 117 -11.15 -6.58 -3.31
N LYS A 118 -11.35 -7.59 -2.44
CA LYS A 118 -10.92 -8.97 -2.72
C LYS A 118 -11.60 -9.52 -3.97
N LYS A 119 -12.93 -9.41 -4.06
CA LYS A 119 -13.69 -9.89 -5.22
C LYS A 119 -13.32 -9.11 -6.48
N VAL A 120 -13.13 -7.79 -6.36
CA VAL A 120 -12.70 -6.92 -7.47
C VAL A 120 -11.32 -7.34 -7.97
N ALA A 121 -10.34 -7.53 -7.09
CA ALA A 121 -9.00 -7.95 -7.48
C ALA A 121 -8.99 -9.34 -8.14
N ILE A 122 -9.76 -10.31 -7.61
CA ILE A 122 -9.92 -11.63 -8.25
C ILE A 122 -10.56 -11.49 -9.62
N GLY A 123 -11.65 -10.73 -9.74
CA GLY A 123 -12.33 -10.47 -11.01
C GLY A 123 -11.46 -9.75 -12.04
N ALA A 124 -10.52 -8.93 -11.58
CA ALA A 124 -9.52 -8.25 -12.39
C ALA A 124 -8.37 -9.18 -12.86
N GLY A 125 -8.34 -10.45 -12.42
CA GLY A 125 -7.33 -11.43 -12.84
C GLY A 125 -6.13 -11.57 -11.91
N CYS A 126 -6.13 -10.91 -10.73
CA CYS A 126 -5.05 -11.07 -9.75
C CYS A 126 -5.07 -12.50 -9.19
N LYS A 127 -3.92 -13.21 -9.28
CA LYS A 127 -3.83 -14.64 -8.94
C LYS A 127 -3.72 -14.90 -7.44
N LYS A 128 -2.98 -14.08 -6.72
CA LYS A 128 -2.76 -14.20 -5.27
C LYS A 128 -3.38 -13.01 -4.56
N VAL A 129 -4.63 -13.19 -4.13
CA VAL A 129 -5.39 -12.17 -3.39
C VAL A 129 -5.70 -12.69 -2.00
N ILE A 130 -5.16 -12.01 -1.00
CA ILE A 130 -5.34 -12.34 0.42
C ILE A 130 -6.10 -11.21 1.10
N GLU A 131 -7.18 -11.55 1.81
CA GLU A 131 -7.83 -10.64 2.75
C GLU A 131 -7.56 -11.15 4.16
N CYS A 132 -7.06 -10.28 5.03
CA CYS A 132 -6.70 -10.62 6.39
C CYS A 132 -7.00 -9.46 7.34
N TYR A 133 -6.95 -9.71 8.64
CA TYR A 133 -6.95 -8.66 9.65
C TYR A 133 -5.52 -8.16 9.90
N GLY A 134 -5.39 -6.93 10.40
CA GLY A 134 -4.12 -6.23 10.58
C GLY A 134 -3.03 -7.09 11.24
N GLU A 135 -3.39 -7.87 12.25
CA GLU A 135 -2.49 -8.74 13.02
C GLU A 135 -1.79 -9.80 12.15
N ASN A 136 -2.43 -10.23 11.07
CA ASN A 136 -1.90 -11.27 10.17
C ASN A 136 -1.17 -10.69 8.95
N THR A 137 -1.12 -9.36 8.80
CA THR A 137 -0.55 -8.71 7.61
C THR A 137 0.95 -8.97 7.48
N ALA A 138 1.67 -8.91 8.60
CA ALA A 138 3.11 -9.13 8.62
C ALA A 138 3.50 -10.51 8.06
N ASP A 139 2.81 -11.55 8.47
CA ASP A 139 3.10 -12.92 8.01
C ASP A 139 2.69 -13.14 6.55
N ASN A 140 1.59 -12.52 6.11
CA ASN A 140 1.19 -12.55 4.71
C ASN A 140 2.18 -11.80 3.80
N LEU A 141 2.75 -10.68 4.26
CA LEU A 141 3.81 -9.97 3.52
C LEU A 141 5.10 -10.80 3.44
N LYS A 142 5.54 -11.42 4.53
CA LYS A 142 6.69 -12.34 4.51
C LYS A 142 6.49 -13.47 3.49
N LYS A 143 5.29 -14.05 3.49
CA LYS A 143 4.91 -15.09 2.52
C LYS A 143 4.96 -14.56 1.09
N ALA A 144 4.42 -13.38 0.83
CA ALA A 144 4.43 -12.75 -0.49
C ALA A 144 5.86 -12.46 -0.97
N PHE A 145 6.74 -11.94 -0.11
CA PHE A 145 8.12 -11.64 -0.48
C PHE A 145 9.00 -12.88 -0.72
N ASN A 146 8.61 -14.02 -0.15
CA ASN A 146 9.30 -15.30 -0.35
C ASN A 146 8.78 -16.09 -1.58
N ASP A 147 7.59 -15.75 -2.08
CA ASP A 147 7.03 -16.36 -3.29
C ASP A 147 7.79 -15.83 -4.53
N LYS A 148 8.30 -16.75 -5.34
CA LYS A 148 9.04 -16.43 -6.58
C LYS A 148 8.22 -16.67 -7.85
N GLU A 149 6.94 -16.96 -7.69
CA GLU A 149 6.05 -17.32 -8.81
C GLU A 149 4.94 -16.32 -9.05
N HIS A 150 4.57 -15.54 -8.02
CA HIS A 150 3.37 -14.71 -8.10
C HIS A 150 3.58 -13.30 -7.50
N SER A 151 2.89 -12.32 -8.10
CA SER A 151 2.59 -11.04 -7.45
C SER A 151 1.41 -11.19 -6.49
N TYR A 152 1.34 -10.32 -5.48
CA TYR A 152 0.30 -10.39 -4.45
C TYR A 152 -0.52 -9.10 -4.35
N VAL A 153 -1.80 -9.25 -4.06
CA VAL A 153 -2.69 -8.19 -3.56
C VAL A 153 -3.14 -8.61 -2.16
N ILE A 154 -2.76 -7.86 -1.16
CA ILE A 154 -3.09 -8.13 0.25
C ILE A 154 -4.00 -7.01 0.74
N ILE A 155 -5.22 -7.36 1.16
CA ILE A 155 -6.19 -6.45 1.78
C ILE A 155 -6.15 -6.66 3.28
N SER A 156 -5.63 -5.67 4.00
CA SER A 156 -5.52 -5.69 5.45
C SER A 156 -6.67 -4.91 6.08
N LYS A 157 -7.63 -5.61 6.66
CA LYS A 157 -8.75 -4.99 7.39
C LYS A 157 -8.28 -4.50 8.75
N ILE A 158 -8.47 -3.22 9.00
CA ILE A 158 -8.09 -2.56 10.25
C ILE A 158 -9.22 -1.69 10.80
N LYS A 159 -9.06 -1.21 12.03
CA LYS A 159 -9.98 -0.22 12.60
C LYS A 159 -9.68 1.17 12.02
N PRO A 160 -10.71 2.01 11.79
CA PRO A 160 -10.51 3.41 11.48
C PRO A 160 -9.81 4.11 12.65
N GLY A 161 -9.27 5.30 12.40
CA GLY A 161 -8.60 6.14 13.37
C GLY A 161 -7.24 6.63 12.88
N ASN A 162 -6.94 7.86 13.24
CA ASN A 162 -5.72 8.56 12.89
C ASN A 162 -4.95 8.92 14.16
N ILE A 163 -3.63 9.01 14.05
CA ILE A 163 -2.80 9.67 15.06
C ILE A 163 -2.42 11.06 14.55
N SER A 164 -2.09 11.96 15.48
CA SER A 164 -1.51 13.26 15.13
C SER A 164 -0.06 13.05 14.69
N VAL A 165 0.25 13.45 13.47
CA VAL A 165 1.59 13.42 12.90
C VAL A 165 1.88 14.73 12.17
N ASP A 166 3.13 15.17 12.25
CA ASP A 166 3.58 16.34 11.51
C ASP A 166 3.70 16.04 10.01
N PRO A 167 3.57 17.05 9.15
CA PRO A 167 3.89 16.93 7.75
C PRO A 167 5.34 16.45 7.53
N ILE A 168 5.57 15.71 6.46
CA ILE A 168 6.93 15.26 6.10
C ILE A 168 7.78 16.51 5.75
N PRO A 169 8.92 16.73 6.43
CA PRO A 169 9.73 17.94 6.24
C PRO A 169 10.63 17.91 4.99
N LEU A 170 10.51 16.88 4.17
CA LEU A 170 11.27 16.71 2.94
C LEU A 170 10.59 17.41 1.77
N ASN A 171 11.34 18.15 0.98
CA ASN A 171 10.81 18.69 -0.26
C ASN A 171 10.66 17.58 -1.34
N PRO A 172 9.78 17.75 -2.34
CA PRO A 172 9.49 16.74 -3.36
C PRO A 172 10.73 16.28 -4.16
N ILE A 173 11.64 17.20 -4.44
CA ILE A 173 12.88 16.90 -5.18
C ILE A 173 13.75 15.96 -4.36
N LEU A 174 13.91 16.22 -3.07
CA LEU A 174 14.70 15.38 -2.18
C LEU A 174 14.09 13.98 -2.02
N ILE A 175 12.75 13.87 -1.91
CA ILE A 175 12.07 12.56 -1.86
C ILE A 175 12.41 11.75 -3.12
N ARG A 176 12.35 12.37 -4.30
CA ARG A 176 12.68 11.71 -5.56
C ARG A 176 14.16 11.34 -5.66
N GLU A 177 15.06 12.26 -5.34
CA GLU A 177 16.51 12.09 -5.52
C GLU A 177 17.10 10.99 -4.63
N ARG A 178 16.59 10.86 -3.41
CA ARG A 178 17.09 9.88 -2.45
C ARG A 178 16.50 8.47 -2.63
N PHE A 179 15.39 8.36 -3.35
CA PHE A 179 14.72 7.07 -3.57
C PHE A 179 15.55 6.15 -4.47
N ARG A 180 15.99 4.98 -3.93
CA ARG A 180 16.91 4.06 -4.62
C ARG A 180 16.60 2.60 -4.31
#